data_5f141dcfa8534c8f983658bac4b08372
#
_entry.id   5f141dcfa8534c8f983658bac4b08372
#
_cell.length_a   1.000
_cell.length_b   1.000
_cell.length_c   1.000
_cell.angle_alpha   90.00
_cell.angle_beta   90.00
_cell.angle_gamma   90.00
#
_symmetry.space_group_name_H-M   'P 1'
#
loop_
_entity.id
_entity.type
_entity.pdbx_description
1 polymer ?
#
loop_
_entity_poly.entity_id
_entity_poly.type
_entity_poly.pdbx_seq_one_letter_code
_entity_poly.pdbx_strand_id
1 'polypeptide(L)'
;MATLLPELGPELVARAAEGGNNRVVLGVHYPMDVIGGRISASASVTALWSDATFRQNVLLPAHDELENYIAARCKADGNGDTVAACVSKTGANDKNGYKNTFTDAVSTEPVTDRASAIDAYTARMTYGFSQTSAAGQAPVVPLSLIHI
;
A
#
# COMPACT_ATOMS: atom_id res chain seq x y z
N MET A 1 4.87 -3.14 -5.52
CA MET A 1 3.60 -3.01 -6.27
C MET A 1 2.99 -1.61 -6.11
N ALA A 2 2.68 -1.11 -4.91
CA ALA A 2 2.09 0.23 -4.74
C ALA A 2 2.89 1.38 -5.39
N THR A 3 4.20 1.25 -5.50
CA THR A 3 5.06 2.22 -6.18
C THR A 3 5.12 2.05 -7.71
N LEU A 4 4.70 0.90 -8.22
CA LEU A 4 4.58 0.66 -9.67
C LEU A 4 3.18 0.96 -10.20
N LEU A 5 2.17 0.92 -9.33
CA LEU A 5 0.77 1.22 -9.64
C LEU A 5 0.21 2.13 -8.54
N PRO A 6 0.53 3.42 -8.58
CA PRO A 6 0.11 4.37 -7.57
C PRO A 6 -1.41 4.52 -7.47
N GLU A 7 -2.16 4.28 -8.55
CA GLU A 7 -3.62 4.28 -8.57
C GLU A 7 -4.22 3.22 -7.64
N LEU A 8 -3.52 2.09 -7.46
CA LEU A 8 -3.88 1.01 -6.54
C LEU A 8 -3.12 1.12 -5.19
N GLY A 9 -2.33 2.16 -5.01
CA GLY A 9 -1.48 2.34 -3.82
C GLY A 9 -2.22 2.19 -2.51
N PRO A 10 -3.31 2.94 -2.28
CA PRO A 10 -4.08 2.87 -1.02
C PRO A 10 -4.60 1.47 -0.73
N GLU A 11 -5.16 0.80 -1.71
CA GLU A 11 -5.71 -0.55 -1.58
C GLU A 11 -4.62 -1.58 -1.28
N LEU A 12 -3.50 -1.50 -1.99
CA LEU A 12 -2.36 -2.40 -1.78
C LEU A 12 -1.72 -2.21 -0.41
N VAL A 13 -1.60 -0.97 0.06
CA VAL A 13 -1.05 -0.65 1.38
C VAL A 13 -2.01 -1.10 2.48
N ALA A 14 -3.31 -0.87 2.34
CA ALA A 14 -4.33 -1.34 3.27
C ALA A 14 -4.31 -2.88 3.38
N ARG A 15 -4.20 -3.58 2.25
CA ARG A 15 -4.09 -5.05 2.22
C ARG A 15 -2.81 -5.54 2.87
N ALA A 16 -1.69 -4.88 2.63
CA ALA A 16 -0.43 -5.23 3.27
C ALA A 16 -0.50 -5.05 4.80
N ALA A 17 -1.14 -3.98 5.26
CA ALA A 17 -1.36 -3.73 6.69
C ALA A 17 -2.24 -4.81 7.31
N GLU A 18 -3.32 -5.20 6.64
CA GLU A 18 -4.22 -6.29 7.05
C GLU A 18 -3.47 -7.63 7.13
N GLY A 19 -2.74 -7.99 6.07
CA GLY A 19 -1.94 -9.21 6.05
C GLY A 19 -0.90 -9.27 7.17
N GLY A 20 -0.24 -8.17 7.47
CA GLY A 20 0.68 -8.06 8.62
C GLY A 20 -0.04 -8.25 9.96
N ASN A 21 -1.18 -7.58 10.16
CA ASN A 21 -1.97 -7.69 11.37
C ASN A 21 -2.50 -9.11 11.61
N ASN A 22 -2.95 -9.78 10.55
CA ASN A 22 -3.45 -11.16 10.65
C ASN A 22 -2.39 -12.13 11.17
N ARG A 23 -1.12 -11.90 10.90
CA ARG A 23 -0.03 -12.71 11.43
C ARG A 23 0.13 -12.56 12.95
N VAL A 24 -0.15 -11.36 13.48
CA VAL A 24 -0.18 -11.10 14.92
C VAL A 24 -1.41 -11.77 15.56
N VAL A 25 -2.58 -11.61 14.94
CA VAL A 25 -3.83 -12.23 15.41
C VAL A 25 -3.72 -13.75 15.46
N LEU A 26 -3.08 -14.36 14.47
CA LEU A 26 -2.83 -15.81 14.43
C LEU A 26 -1.74 -16.29 15.41
N GLY A 27 -1.06 -15.37 16.09
CA GLY A 27 -0.01 -15.70 17.05
C GLY A 27 1.30 -16.22 16.42
N VAL A 28 1.49 -16.04 15.11
CA VAL A 28 2.69 -16.52 14.40
C VAL A 28 3.79 -15.46 14.26
N HIS A 29 3.46 -14.21 14.57
CA HIS A 29 4.41 -13.09 14.64
C HIS A 29 4.06 -12.12 15.76
N TYR A 30 5.06 -11.42 16.23
CA TYR A 30 4.90 -10.29 17.14
C TYR A 30 4.70 -8.97 16.37
N PRO A 31 4.07 -7.96 16.97
CA PRO A 31 3.95 -6.64 16.34
C PRO A 31 5.29 -6.05 15.85
N MET A 32 6.37 -6.27 16.62
CA MET A 32 7.70 -5.78 16.25
C MET A 32 8.25 -6.43 14.97
N ASP A 33 7.91 -7.69 14.69
CA ASP A 33 8.31 -8.37 13.44
C ASP A 33 7.64 -7.70 12.25
N VAL A 34 6.36 -7.38 12.39
CA VAL A 34 5.57 -6.70 11.35
C VAL A 34 6.08 -5.28 11.10
N ILE A 35 6.40 -4.54 12.17
CA ILE A 35 6.99 -3.20 12.09
C ILE A 35 8.36 -3.28 11.41
N GLY A 36 9.24 -4.18 11.85
CA GLY A 36 10.56 -4.38 11.29
C GLY A 36 10.53 -4.76 9.81
N GLY A 37 9.64 -5.67 9.43
CA GLY A 37 9.40 -6.05 8.04
C GLY A 37 8.96 -4.87 7.17
N ARG A 38 8.10 -3.99 7.69
CA ARG A 38 7.64 -2.78 7.01
C ARG A 38 8.78 -1.76 6.82
N ILE A 39 9.58 -1.54 7.85
CA ILE A 39 10.76 -0.67 7.78
C ILE A 39 11.75 -1.18 6.74
N SER A 40 12.07 -2.48 6.78
CA SER A 40 12.99 -3.12 5.82
C SER A 40 12.48 -3.03 4.39
N ALA A 41 11.19 -3.27 4.17
CA ALA A 41 10.56 -3.15 2.85
C ALA A 41 10.62 -1.71 2.32
N SER A 42 10.34 -0.72 3.18
CA SER A 42 10.40 0.70 2.81
C SER A 42 11.83 1.11 2.44
N ALA A 43 12.82 0.70 3.23
CA ALA A 43 14.23 0.97 2.94
C ALA A 43 14.67 0.33 1.62
N SER A 44 14.30 -0.93 1.37
CA SER A 44 14.63 -1.64 0.12
C SER A 44 13.99 -0.98 -1.11
N VAL A 45 12.71 -0.63 -1.03
CA VAL A 45 12.02 0.08 -2.12
C VAL A 45 12.67 1.43 -2.38
N THR A 46 13.00 2.19 -1.33
CA THR A 46 13.68 3.48 -1.47
C THR A 46 15.04 3.32 -2.15
N ALA A 47 15.83 2.32 -1.77
CA ALA A 47 17.13 2.05 -2.40
C ALA A 47 16.99 1.74 -3.90
N LEU A 48 16.03 0.88 -4.27
CA LEU A 48 15.76 0.54 -5.67
C LEU A 48 15.31 1.76 -6.50
N TRP A 49 14.44 2.61 -5.97
CA TRP A 49 14.00 3.82 -6.65
C TRP A 49 15.07 4.89 -6.72
N SER A 50 16.03 4.90 -5.80
CA SER A 50 17.16 5.83 -5.78
C SER A 50 18.28 5.43 -6.75
N ASP A 51 18.37 4.15 -7.14
CA ASP A 51 19.29 3.69 -8.17
C ASP A 51 18.78 4.15 -9.54
N ALA A 52 19.48 5.13 -10.13
CA ALA A 52 19.07 5.72 -11.40
C ALA A 52 19.07 4.71 -12.55
N THR A 53 20.03 3.80 -12.59
CA THR A 53 20.13 2.77 -13.62
C THR A 53 19.00 1.75 -13.52
N PHE A 54 18.75 1.25 -12.31
CA PHE A 54 17.68 0.31 -12.07
C PHE A 54 16.30 0.95 -12.30
N ARG A 55 16.11 2.18 -11.84
CA ARG A 55 14.86 2.92 -12.07
C ARG A 55 14.57 3.08 -13.55
N GLN A 56 15.55 3.55 -14.36
CA GLN A 56 15.34 3.82 -15.79
C GLN A 56 15.17 2.54 -16.61
N ASN A 57 15.93 1.50 -16.29
CA ASN A 57 15.97 0.30 -17.14
C ASN A 57 15.01 -0.81 -16.69
N VAL A 58 14.50 -0.74 -15.46
CA VAL A 58 13.64 -1.79 -14.90
C VAL A 58 12.32 -1.23 -14.38
N LEU A 59 12.36 -0.26 -13.45
CA LEU A 59 11.14 0.16 -12.76
C LEU A 59 10.18 0.93 -13.66
N LEU A 60 10.67 1.90 -14.43
CA LEU A 60 9.82 2.68 -15.34
C LEU A 60 9.26 1.82 -16.49
N PRO A 61 10.06 0.99 -17.20
CA PRO A 61 9.49 0.05 -18.17
C PRO A 61 8.48 -0.93 -17.57
N ALA A 62 8.71 -1.43 -16.36
CA ALA A 62 7.78 -2.33 -15.68
C ALA A 62 6.47 -1.63 -15.29
N HIS A 63 6.54 -0.34 -14.88
CA HIS A 63 5.37 0.47 -14.66
C HIS A 63 4.54 0.62 -15.94
N ASP A 64 5.16 1.04 -17.03
CA ASP A 64 4.50 1.28 -18.32
C ASP A 64 3.85 -0.01 -18.87
N GLU A 65 4.56 -1.14 -18.79
CA GLU A 65 4.03 -2.44 -19.23
C GLU A 65 2.81 -2.85 -18.41
N LEU A 66 2.90 -2.73 -17.07
CA LEU A 66 1.84 -3.13 -16.16
C LEU A 66 0.62 -2.22 -16.28
N GLU A 67 0.82 -0.91 -16.39
CA GLU A 67 -0.25 0.06 -16.59
C GLU A 67 -1.00 -0.21 -17.90
N ASN A 68 -0.26 -0.38 -19.00
CA ASN A 68 -0.84 -0.67 -20.31
C ASN A 68 -1.63 -1.99 -20.31
N TYR A 69 -1.08 -3.04 -19.68
CA TYR A 69 -1.77 -4.32 -19.57
C TYR A 69 -3.08 -4.22 -18.79
N ILE A 70 -3.06 -3.56 -17.63
CA ILE A 70 -4.26 -3.40 -16.80
C ILE A 70 -5.28 -2.50 -17.51
N ALA A 71 -4.87 -1.39 -18.10
CA ALA A 71 -5.77 -0.50 -18.85
C ALA A 71 -6.47 -1.25 -20.01
N ALA A 72 -5.72 -2.07 -20.76
CA ALA A 72 -6.29 -2.89 -21.83
C ALA A 72 -7.32 -3.91 -21.31
N ARG A 73 -7.05 -4.54 -20.18
CA ARG A 73 -8.01 -5.45 -19.51
C ARG A 73 -9.25 -4.71 -19.02
N CYS A 74 -9.06 -3.57 -18.37
CA CYS A 74 -10.17 -2.73 -17.90
C CYS A 74 -11.09 -2.28 -19.03
N LYS A 75 -10.50 -1.91 -20.15
CA LYS A 75 -11.23 -1.55 -21.37
C LYS A 75 -12.02 -2.74 -21.93
N ALA A 76 -11.39 -3.91 -22.05
CA ALA A 76 -12.03 -5.12 -22.52
C ALA A 76 -13.21 -5.55 -21.64
N ASP A 77 -13.10 -5.36 -20.33
CA ASP A 77 -14.14 -5.67 -19.36
C ASP A 77 -15.18 -4.54 -19.19
N GLY A 78 -15.08 -3.47 -19.98
CA GLY A 78 -16.00 -2.32 -19.94
C GLY A 78 -15.88 -1.45 -18.71
N ASN A 79 -14.74 -1.49 -18.01
CA ASN A 79 -14.52 -0.78 -16.74
C ASN A 79 -13.79 0.55 -16.89
N GLY A 80 -13.47 0.96 -18.12
CA GLY A 80 -12.80 2.23 -18.42
C GLY A 80 -11.53 2.04 -19.24
N ASP A 81 -11.00 3.13 -19.78
CA ASP A 81 -9.85 3.11 -20.69
C ASP A 81 -8.50 3.35 -19.97
N THR A 82 -8.52 3.62 -18.68
CA THR A 82 -7.34 3.83 -17.84
C THR A 82 -7.43 3.04 -16.54
N VAL A 83 -6.29 2.78 -15.91
CA VAL A 83 -6.23 2.11 -14.60
C VAL A 83 -7.03 2.91 -13.55
N ALA A 84 -6.85 4.23 -13.51
CA ALA A 84 -7.56 5.10 -12.57
C ALA A 84 -9.09 5.04 -12.75
N ALA A 85 -9.57 5.08 -14.00
CA ALA A 85 -11.01 4.95 -14.28
C ALA A 85 -11.56 3.58 -13.87
N CYS A 86 -10.79 2.52 -14.13
CA CYS A 86 -11.11 1.15 -13.76
C CYS A 86 -11.21 0.98 -12.24
N VAL A 87 -10.24 1.46 -11.50
CA VAL A 87 -10.22 1.42 -10.03
C VAL A 87 -11.41 2.18 -9.46
N SER A 88 -11.69 3.38 -9.96
CA SER A 88 -12.83 4.18 -9.56
C SER A 88 -14.17 3.48 -9.80
N LYS A 89 -14.30 2.77 -10.92
CA LYS A 89 -15.52 2.05 -11.29
C LYS A 89 -15.69 0.73 -10.52
N THR A 90 -14.62 -0.04 -10.36
CA THR A 90 -14.65 -1.34 -9.69
C THR A 90 -14.63 -1.22 -8.17
N GLY A 91 -14.09 -0.14 -7.63
CA GLY A 91 -14.19 0.25 -6.25
C GLY A 91 -15.52 0.94 -5.87
N ALA A 92 -16.58 0.66 -6.63
CA ALA A 92 -17.83 1.42 -6.69
C ALA A 92 -18.65 1.55 -5.39
N ASN A 93 -18.27 0.90 -4.32
CA ASN A 93 -18.95 1.04 -3.02
C ASN A 93 -18.30 2.11 -2.14
N ASP A 94 -17.23 2.74 -2.62
CA ASP A 94 -16.53 3.80 -1.92
C ASP A 94 -16.30 4.97 -2.87
N LYS A 95 -16.70 6.16 -2.46
CA LYS A 95 -16.50 7.41 -3.20
C LYS A 95 -15.03 7.70 -3.50
N ASN A 96 -14.11 7.04 -2.80
CA ASN A 96 -12.67 7.17 -2.95
C ASN A 96 -12.02 5.99 -3.70
N GLY A 97 -12.81 5.09 -4.31
CA GLY A 97 -12.31 3.95 -5.04
C GLY A 97 -11.80 2.79 -4.17
N TYR A 98 -12.03 2.82 -2.85
CA TYR A 98 -11.65 1.74 -1.95
C TYR A 98 -12.80 0.75 -1.74
N LYS A 99 -12.50 -0.54 -1.83
CA LYS A 99 -13.43 -1.61 -1.47
C LYS A 99 -12.74 -2.63 -0.58
N ASN A 100 -13.18 -2.74 0.67
CA ASN A 100 -12.73 -3.80 1.54
C ASN A 100 -13.44 -5.11 1.19
N THR A 101 -12.69 -6.15 0.85
CA THR A 101 -13.22 -7.49 0.55
C THR A 101 -13.02 -8.48 1.70
N PHE A 102 -12.40 -8.07 2.81
CA PHE A 102 -12.35 -8.89 4.01
C PHE A 102 -13.64 -8.73 4.82
N THR A 103 -14.09 -9.82 5.40
CA THR A 103 -15.20 -9.80 6.35
C THR A 103 -14.70 -9.26 7.69
N ASP A 104 -15.55 -8.53 8.39
CA ASP A 104 -15.26 -7.91 9.69
C ASP A 104 -14.86 -8.91 10.80
N ALA A 105 -15.06 -10.20 10.55
CA ALA A 105 -14.77 -11.27 11.51
C ALA A 105 -13.28 -11.40 11.89
N VAL A 106 -12.38 -10.79 11.12
CA VAL A 106 -10.93 -10.95 11.29
C VAL A 106 -10.23 -9.62 11.63
N SER A 107 -10.93 -8.51 11.59
CA SER A 107 -10.39 -7.18 11.91
C SER A 107 -11.05 -6.62 13.16
N THR A 108 -10.24 -6.24 14.14
CA THR A 108 -10.70 -5.46 15.30
C THR A 108 -11.01 -4.00 14.94
N GLU A 109 -10.63 -3.58 13.74
CA GLU A 109 -10.84 -2.25 13.19
C GLU A 109 -11.47 -2.42 11.81
N PRO A 110 -12.80 -2.34 11.69
CA PRO A 110 -13.47 -2.51 10.41
C PRO A 110 -13.04 -1.41 9.43
N VAL A 111 -12.56 -1.83 8.26
CA VAL A 111 -12.17 -0.95 7.18
C VAL A 111 -13.26 -0.95 6.13
N THR A 112 -14.00 0.15 6.06
CA THR A 112 -15.18 0.29 5.19
C THR A 112 -14.98 1.28 4.05
N ASP A 113 -14.00 2.18 4.20
CA ASP A 113 -13.68 3.24 3.25
C ASP A 113 -12.19 3.61 3.32
N ARG A 114 -11.79 4.57 2.49
CA ARG A 114 -10.40 5.05 2.45
C ARG A 114 -9.95 5.68 3.77
N ALA A 115 -10.82 6.40 4.46
CA ALA A 115 -10.47 7.06 5.71
C ALA A 115 -10.17 6.02 6.80
N SER A 116 -11.06 5.06 7.01
CA SER A 116 -10.87 3.95 7.94
C SER A 116 -9.66 3.08 7.57
N ALA A 117 -9.34 2.93 6.27
CA ALA A 117 -8.12 2.25 5.83
C ALA A 117 -6.85 3.00 6.26
N ILE A 118 -6.85 4.32 6.16
CA ILE A 118 -5.74 5.18 6.62
C ILE A 118 -5.59 5.07 8.14
N ASP A 119 -6.68 5.14 8.87
CA ASP A 119 -6.69 5.06 10.34
C ASP A 119 -6.17 3.71 10.82
N ALA A 120 -6.67 2.62 10.25
CA ALA A 120 -6.21 1.27 10.55
C ALA A 120 -4.71 1.08 10.21
N TYR A 121 -4.26 1.60 9.07
CA TYR A 121 -2.84 1.56 8.71
C TYR A 121 -1.99 2.34 9.70
N THR A 122 -2.44 3.54 10.09
CA THR A 122 -1.73 4.41 11.03
C THR A 122 -1.61 3.77 12.41
N ALA A 123 -2.70 3.20 12.93
CA ALA A 123 -2.69 2.47 14.19
C ALA A 123 -1.70 1.29 14.18
N ARG A 124 -1.65 0.57 13.07
CA ARG A 124 -0.76 -0.59 12.87
C ARG A 124 0.69 -0.20 12.52
N MET A 125 0.99 1.06 12.30
CA MET A 125 2.38 1.52 12.11
C MET A 125 3.22 1.30 13.36
N THR A 126 2.65 1.49 14.53
CA THR A 126 3.34 1.42 15.80
C THR A 126 2.77 0.38 16.77
N TYR A 127 1.55 -0.09 16.57
CA TYR A 127 0.81 -0.94 17.53
C TYR A 127 0.78 -0.37 18.94
N GLY A 128 0.77 0.97 19.05
CA GLY A 128 0.78 1.65 20.35
C GLY A 128 2.14 1.74 21.02
N PHE A 129 3.22 1.24 20.42
CA PHE A 129 4.56 1.47 20.95
C PHE A 129 4.92 2.94 20.84
N SER A 130 5.29 3.53 21.97
CA SER A 130 5.74 4.91 22.02
C SER A 130 7.21 5.02 21.62
N GLN A 131 7.55 6.15 21.06
CA GLN A 131 8.92 6.48 20.77
C GLN A 131 9.68 6.83 22.04
N THR A 132 10.83 6.20 22.27
CA THR A 132 11.63 6.35 23.50
C THR A 132 12.86 7.25 23.32
N SER A 133 13.21 7.65 22.10
CA SER A 133 14.37 8.51 21.84
C SER A 133 14.13 9.49 20.69
N ALA A 134 14.87 10.60 20.70
CA ALA A 134 14.85 11.60 19.64
C ALA A 134 15.36 11.07 18.28
N ALA A 135 16.15 10.01 18.27
CA ALA A 135 16.73 9.42 17.05
C ALA A 135 15.69 8.88 16.06
N GLY A 136 14.45 8.61 16.51
CA GLY A 136 13.36 8.18 15.65
C GLY A 136 12.37 9.28 15.29
N GLN A 137 12.61 10.54 15.64
CA GLN A 137 11.59 11.60 15.51
C GLN A 137 11.41 12.18 14.10
N ALA A 138 12.31 11.92 13.21
CA ALA A 138 12.13 12.31 11.82
C ALA A 138 12.69 11.21 10.93
N PRO A 139 11.90 10.20 10.55
CA PRO A 139 12.28 9.48 9.35
C PRO A 139 12.39 10.55 8.26
N VAL A 140 13.58 10.72 7.73
CA VAL A 140 13.74 11.46 6.48
C VAL A 140 12.97 10.62 5.46
N VAL A 141 11.70 10.93 5.29
CA VAL A 141 10.93 10.37 4.19
C VAL A 141 11.60 10.93 2.94
N PRO A 142 12.23 10.10 2.12
CA PRO A 142 12.77 10.59 0.87
C PRO A 142 11.64 11.29 0.11
N LEU A 143 11.88 12.53 -0.32
CA LEU A 143 10.89 13.33 -1.06
C LEU A 143 10.30 12.58 -2.25
N SER A 144 11.04 11.58 -2.80
CA SER A 144 10.58 10.67 -3.85
C SER A 144 9.39 9.79 -3.47
N LEU A 145 9.10 9.59 -2.17
CA LEU A 145 7.94 8.83 -1.71
C LEU A 145 6.73 9.72 -1.39
N ILE A 146 6.89 11.04 -1.38
CA ILE A 146 5.79 11.99 -1.13
C ILE A 146 4.96 12.22 -2.39
N HIS A 147 5.49 11.88 -3.56
CA HIS A 147 4.84 12.08 -4.86
C HIS A 147 4.27 10.79 -5.48
N ILE A 148 4.10 9.74 -4.69
CA ILE A 148 3.43 8.51 -5.12
C ILE A 148 1.95 8.59 -4.81
#